data_b2373ea3a6b77725a0351af6f9e8a7aa
#
_entry.id   b2373ea3a6b77725a0351af6f9e8a7aa
#
_cell.length_a   1.000
_cell.length_b   1.000
_cell.length_c   1.000
_cell.angle_alpha   90.00
_cell.angle_beta   90.00
_cell.angle_gamma   90.00
#
_symmetry.space_group_name_H-M   'P 1'
#
loop_
_entity.id
_entity.type
_entity.pdbx_description
1 polymer ?
#
loop_
_entity_poly.entity_id
_entity_poly.type
_entity_poly.pdbx_seq_one_letter_code
_entity_poly.pdbx_strand_id
1 'polypeptide(L)'
;FFGALFSYGGEIWAVDRSAGRLKRVAANAARLGCGSIHALAADATNLLEQQPEWRGFFQRILLDVPCSGLGTLSRHPDARWRVTPATVEELLPLQAQLLAAMLPLLAPGGRLVYATCTIHPAENLAQVNKLLQDHADFQLESEQQRW
;
A
#
# COMPACT_ATOMS: atom_id res chain seq x y z
N PHE A 1 4.67 2.74 -6.21
CA PHE A 1 3.68 2.62 -5.15
C PHE A 1 2.35 3.17 -5.63
N PHE A 2 1.28 2.44 -5.46
CA PHE A 2 -0.08 2.89 -5.61
C PHE A 2 -0.83 2.55 -4.30
N GLY A 3 -1.46 3.55 -3.69
CA GLY A 3 -2.29 3.36 -2.51
C GLY A 3 -3.69 3.91 -2.76
N ALA A 4 -4.69 3.25 -2.23
CA ALA A 4 -6.05 3.76 -2.17
C ALA A 4 -6.48 3.85 -0.70
N LEU A 5 -6.90 5.04 -0.30
CA LEU A 5 -7.34 5.34 1.05
C LEU A 5 -8.83 5.69 0.99
N PHE A 6 -9.63 5.04 1.83
CA PHE A 6 -11.08 5.16 1.83
C PHE A 6 -11.56 5.85 3.10
N SER A 7 -12.31 6.93 2.95
CA SER A 7 -12.92 7.68 4.05
C SER A 7 -14.40 7.37 4.25
N TYR A 8 -14.97 7.84 5.34
CA TYR A 8 -16.42 7.92 5.52
C TYR A 8 -17.02 8.80 4.43
N GLY A 9 -18.15 8.40 3.87
CA GLY A 9 -18.77 9.09 2.74
C GLY A 9 -18.41 8.51 1.38
N GLY A 10 -17.55 7.45 1.34
CA GLY A 10 -17.21 6.74 0.11
C GLY A 10 -16.18 7.44 -0.77
N GLU A 11 -15.41 8.38 -0.23
CA GLU A 11 -14.32 9.02 -0.96
C GLU A 11 -13.06 8.15 -0.97
N ILE A 12 -12.35 8.18 -2.09
CA ILE A 12 -11.14 7.39 -2.33
C ILE A 12 -10.00 8.33 -2.70
N TRP A 13 -8.91 8.26 -1.96
CA TRP A 13 -7.68 8.96 -2.27
C TRP A 13 -6.68 8.01 -2.92
N ALA A 14 -6.41 8.21 -4.20
CA ALA A 14 -5.39 7.50 -4.94
C ALA A 14 -4.06 8.25 -4.82
N VAL A 15 -3.10 7.67 -4.12
CA VAL A 15 -1.81 8.29 -3.84
C VAL A 15 -0.69 7.55 -4.58
N ASP A 16 0.15 8.29 -5.28
CA ASP A 16 1.35 7.78 -5.95
C ASP A 16 2.38 8.89 -6.10
N ARG A 17 3.66 8.57 -6.04
CA ARG A 17 4.76 9.52 -6.34
C ARG A 17 4.76 9.98 -7.80
N SER A 18 4.21 9.17 -8.71
CA SER A 18 4.17 9.44 -10.14
C SER A 18 2.89 10.15 -10.55
N ALA A 19 2.96 11.45 -10.80
CA ALA A 19 1.85 12.21 -11.38
C ALA A 19 1.37 11.63 -12.73
N GLY A 20 2.27 11.01 -13.51
CA GLY A 20 1.92 10.35 -14.77
C GLY A 20 1.01 9.13 -14.58
N ARG A 21 1.23 8.33 -13.53
CA ARG A 21 0.33 7.21 -13.18
C ARG A 21 -1.02 7.72 -12.70
N LEU A 22 -1.03 8.78 -11.89
CA LEU A 22 -2.26 9.39 -11.38
C LEU A 22 -3.14 10.00 -12.47
N LYS A 23 -2.56 10.56 -13.54
CA LYS A 23 -3.34 11.00 -14.72
C LYS A 23 -4.18 9.88 -15.31
N ARG A 24 -3.66 8.63 -15.35
CA ARG A 24 -4.42 7.46 -15.83
C ARG A 24 -5.54 7.09 -14.88
N VAL A 25 -5.31 7.22 -13.56
CA VAL A 25 -6.35 7.00 -12.54
C VAL A 25 -7.48 8.01 -12.72
N ALA A 26 -7.16 9.30 -12.81
CA ALA A 26 -8.13 10.37 -13.03
C ALA A 26 -8.93 10.18 -14.35
N ALA A 27 -8.25 9.86 -15.44
CA ALA A 27 -8.90 9.60 -16.72
C ALA A 27 -9.86 8.39 -16.65
N ASN A 28 -9.48 7.31 -15.98
CA ASN A 28 -10.35 6.15 -15.79
C ASN A 28 -11.53 6.46 -14.86
N ALA A 29 -11.30 7.21 -13.77
CA ALA A 29 -12.36 7.66 -12.87
C ALA A 29 -13.41 8.49 -13.63
N ALA A 30 -12.98 9.46 -14.42
CA ALA A 30 -13.87 10.28 -15.26
C ALA A 30 -14.64 9.41 -16.27
N ARG A 31 -13.96 8.50 -16.97
CA ARG A 31 -14.59 7.60 -17.97
C ARG A 31 -15.64 6.68 -17.34
N LEU A 32 -15.45 6.27 -16.09
CA LEU A 32 -16.36 5.38 -15.35
C LEU A 32 -17.41 6.12 -14.52
N GLY A 33 -17.40 7.47 -14.50
CA GLY A 33 -18.33 8.27 -13.70
C GLY A 33 -18.05 8.17 -12.18
N CYS A 34 -16.82 7.83 -11.77
CA CYS A 34 -16.44 7.68 -10.37
C CYS A 34 -15.94 9.04 -9.83
N GLY A 35 -16.88 9.94 -9.50
CA GLY A 35 -16.56 11.31 -9.04
C GLY A 35 -15.93 11.40 -7.64
N SER A 36 -15.99 10.31 -6.85
CA SER A 36 -15.44 10.25 -5.49
C SER A 36 -13.95 9.85 -5.41
N ILE A 37 -13.25 9.78 -6.55
CA ILE A 37 -11.83 9.44 -6.59
C ILE A 37 -10.98 10.69 -6.73
N HIS A 38 -10.15 10.95 -5.73
CA HIS A 38 -9.19 12.05 -5.67
C HIS A 38 -7.77 11.53 -5.92
N ALA A 39 -7.02 12.16 -6.80
CA ALA A 39 -5.64 11.79 -7.12
C ALA A 39 -4.66 12.75 -6.43
N LEU A 40 -3.74 12.24 -5.62
CA LEU A 40 -2.73 13.02 -4.91
C LEU A 40 -1.32 12.52 -5.26
N ALA A 41 -0.51 13.37 -5.90
CA ALA A 41 0.90 13.09 -6.14
C ALA A 41 1.70 13.39 -4.87
N ALA A 42 2.08 12.35 -4.12
CA ALA A 42 2.79 12.50 -2.86
C ALA A 42 3.67 11.27 -2.56
N ASP A 43 4.65 11.46 -1.67
CA ASP A 43 5.41 10.38 -1.07
C ASP A 43 4.62 9.81 0.12
N ALA A 44 4.27 8.54 0.03
CA ALA A 44 3.45 7.88 1.06
C ALA A 44 4.18 7.70 2.41
N THR A 45 5.50 7.82 2.44
CA THR A 45 6.27 7.71 3.67
C THR A 45 6.10 8.91 4.61
N ASN A 46 5.63 10.06 4.09
CA ASN A 46 5.45 11.30 4.86
C ASN A 46 4.09 11.97 4.63
N LEU A 47 3.06 11.17 4.31
CA LEU A 47 1.70 11.69 4.07
C LEU A 47 1.13 12.48 5.24
N LEU A 48 1.35 12.01 6.47
CA LEU A 48 0.83 12.67 7.66
C LEU A 48 1.47 14.05 7.90
N GLU A 49 2.69 14.27 7.46
CA GLU A 49 3.35 15.58 7.53
C GLU A 49 2.76 16.55 6.51
N GLN A 50 2.39 16.03 5.32
CA GLN A 50 1.81 16.82 4.24
C GLN A 50 0.30 17.08 4.45
N GLN A 51 -0.39 16.16 5.11
CA GLN A 51 -1.84 16.16 5.35
C GLN A 51 -2.11 15.80 6.83
N PRO A 52 -1.83 16.70 7.79
CA PRO A 52 -1.98 16.40 9.22
C PRO A 52 -3.41 16.03 9.63
N GLU A 53 -4.41 16.53 8.88
CA GLU A 53 -5.83 16.23 9.06
C GLU A 53 -6.20 14.79 8.74
N TRP A 54 -5.31 14.03 8.08
CA TRP A 54 -5.53 12.62 7.76
C TRP A 54 -5.25 11.69 8.93
N ARG A 55 -4.83 12.20 10.08
CA ARG A 55 -4.63 11.37 11.28
C ARG A 55 -5.95 10.70 11.69
N GLY A 56 -5.97 9.37 11.73
CA GLY A 56 -7.13 8.59 12.11
C GLY A 56 -8.34 8.76 11.17
N PHE A 57 -8.12 9.15 9.91
CA PHE A 57 -9.18 9.54 8.99
C PHE A 57 -9.71 8.37 8.15
N PHE A 58 -8.86 7.42 7.74
CA PHE A 58 -9.24 6.38 6.78
C PHE A 58 -9.70 5.10 7.43
N GLN A 59 -10.85 4.57 6.99
CA GLN A 59 -11.39 3.28 7.46
C GLN A 59 -10.76 2.10 6.73
N ARG A 60 -10.27 2.34 5.52
CA ARG A 60 -9.62 1.31 4.69
C ARG A 60 -8.41 1.91 4.00
N ILE A 61 -7.30 1.22 4.06
CA ILE A 61 -6.08 1.57 3.33
C ILE A 61 -5.65 0.33 2.54
N LEU A 62 -5.49 0.48 1.23
CA LEU A 62 -4.78 -0.49 0.39
C LEU A 62 -3.37 0.03 0.14
N LEU A 63 -2.39 -0.71 0.58
CA LEU A 63 -0.97 -0.41 0.43
C LEU A 63 -0.32 -1.44 -0.51
N ASP A 64 -0.18 -1.09 -1.79
CA ASP A 64 0.55 -1.90 -2.79
C ASP A 64 2.00 -1.40 -2.85
N VAL A 65 2.92 -2.13 -2.21
CA VAL A 65 4.30 -1.68 -2.04
C VAL A 65 5.20 -2.09 -3.20
N PRO A 66 6.28 -1.33 -3.47
CA PRO A 66 7.32 -1.79 -4.38
C PRO A 66 7.96 -3.07 -3.82
N CYS A 67 8.04 -4.10 -4.64
CA CYS A 67 8.57 -5.40 -4.26
C CYS A 67 9.38 -6.03 -5.40
N SER A 68 10.05 -7.14 -5.13
CA SER A 68 10.89 -7.85 -6.11
C SER A 68 10.09 -8.40 -7.31
N GLY A 69 8.77 -8.55 -7.19
CA GLY A 69 7.90 -9.02 -8.27
C GLY A 69 8.06 -10.51 -8.62
N LEU A 70 8.68 -11.32 -7.75
CA LEU A 70 8.94 -12.75 -8.01
C LEU A 70 7.67 -13.59 -8.27
N GLY A 71 6.49 -13.12 -7.84
CA GLY A 71 5.21 -13.75 -8.17
C GLY A 71 4.72 -13.49 -9.61
N THR A 72 5.39 -12.60 -10.35
CA THR A 72 4.99 -12.22 -11.71
C THR A 72 5.87 -12.81 -12.82
N LEU A 73 6.76 -13.76 -12.51
CA LEU A 73 7.73 -14.33 -13.45
C LEU A 73 7.09 -15.00 -14.68
N SER A 74 5.85 -15.47 -14.57
CA SER A 74 5.09 -16.00 -15.71
C SER A 74 4.74 -14.93 -16.75
N ARG A 75 4.58 -13.66 -16.31
CA ARG A 75 4.26 -12.51 -17.18
C ARG A 75 5.50 -11.68 -17.53
N HIS A 76 6.50 -11.69 -16.65
CA HIS A 76 7.74 -10.92 -16.75
C HIS A 76 8.95 -11.85 -16.54
N PRO A 77 9.23 -12.78 -17.46
CA PRO A 77 10.28 -13.80 -17.28
C PRO A 77 11.69 -13.22 -17.21
N ASP A 78 11.90 -12.01 -17.74
CA ASP A 78 13.14 -11.25 -17.66
C ASP A 78 13.51 -10.84 -16.22
N ALA A 79 12.54 -10.76 -15.32
CA ALA A 79 12.76 -10.42 -13.91
C ALA A 79 13.70 -11.44 -13.21
N ARG A 80 13.72 -12.71 -13.64
CA ARG A 80 14.64 -13.73 -13.11
C ARG A 80 16.12 -13.37 -13.22
N TRP A 81 16.46 -12.55 -14.19
CA TRP A 81 17.85 -12.14 -14.46
C TRP A 81 18.22 -10.82 -13.77
N ARG A 82 17.21 -10.06 -13.32
CA ARG A 82 17.38 -8.75 -12.70
C ARG A 82 17.25 -8.78 -11.17
N VAL A 83 16.44 -9.69 -10.64
CA VAL A 83 16.19 -9.78 -9.20
C VAL A 83 17.29 -10.63 -8.55
N THR A 84 17.96 -10.04 -7.59
CA THR A 84 19.00 -10.68 -6.78
C THR A 84 18.62 -10.64 -5.30
N PRO A 85 19.27 -11.41 -4.41
CA PRO A 85 19.06 -11.27 -2.97
C PRO A 85 19.23 -9.82 -2.48
N ALA A 86 20.25 -9.10 -2.98
CA ALA A 86 20.46 -7.69 -2.65
C ALA A 86 19.27 -6.81 -3.04
N THR A 87 18.62 -7.06 -4.20
CA THR A 87 17.41 -6.35 -4.60
C THR A 87 16.29 -6.49 -3.57
N VAL A 88 16.12 -7.68 -3.00
CA VAL A 88 15.12 -7.91 -1.94
C VAL A 88 15.52 -7.13 -0.68
N GLU A 89 16.76 -7.26 -0.23
CA GLU A 89 17.27 -6.59 0.97
C GLU A 89 17.14 -5.06 0.90
N GLU A 90 17.35 -4.45 -0.27
CA GLU A 90 17.20 -3.01 -0.50
C GLU A 90 15.73 -2.54 -0.39
N LEU A 91 14.76 -3.41 -0.70
CA LEU A 91 13.33 -3.08 -0.66
C LEU A 91 12.72 -3.18 0.74
N LEU A 92 13.25 -4.06 1.60
CA LEU A 92 12.68 -4.31 2.93
C LEU A 92 12.55 -3.04 3.81
N PRO A 93 13.56 -2.15 3.90
CA PRO A 93 13.44 -0.93 4.70
C PRO A 93 12.34 0.00 4.18
N LEU A 94 12.19 0.14 2.87
CA LEU A 94 11.16 0.99 2.27
C LEU A 94 9.75 0.41 2.54
N GLN A 95 9.59 -0.91 2.43
CA GLN A 95 8.33 -1.58 2.75
C GLN A 95 7.93 -1.37 4.21
N ALA A 96 8.89 -1.51 5.14
CA ALA A 96 8.66 -1.25 6.55
C ALA A 96 8.26 0.22 6.83
N GLN A 97 8.94 1.19 6.19
CA GLN A 97 8.61 2.61 6.31
C GLN A 97 7.20 2.91 5.78
N LEU A 98 6.83 2.37 4.63
CA LEU A 98 5.50 2.54 4.05
C LEU A 98 4.42 1.97 4.96
N LEU A 99 4.62 0.75 5.50
CA LEU A 99 3.71 0.15 6.46
C LEU A 99 3.53 1.03 7.70
N ALA A 100 4.62 1.45 8.34
CA ALA A 100 4.58 2.30 9.54
C ALA A 100 3.91 3.65 9.27
N ALA A 101 4.13 4.25 8.09
CA ALA A 101 3.52 5.52 7.71
C ALA A 101 2.00 5.45 7.54
N MET A 102 1.43 4.27 7.24
CA MET A 102 -0.03 4.09 7.08
C MET A 102 -0.77 3.98 8.41
N LEU A 103 -0.12 3.50 9.47
CA LEU A 103 -0.81 3.22 10.74
C LEU A 103 -1.48 4.45 11.36
N PRO A 104 -0.81 5.61 11.47
CA PRO A 104 -1.44 6.79 12.06
C PRO A 104 -2.55 7.40 11.21
N LEU A 105 -2.70 7.00 9.94
CA LEU A 105 -3.76 7.44 9.06
C LEU A 105 -5.05 6.62 9.24
N LEU A 106 -4.95 5.41 9.83
CA LEU A 106 -6.10 4.55 10.07
C LEU A 106 -6.98 5.10 11.20
N ALA A 107 -8.28 5.12 10.94
CA ALA A 107 -9.30 5.35 11.97
C ALA A 107 -9.34 4.16 12.96
N PRO A 108 -9.80 4.36 14.19
CA PRO A 108 -10.06 3.26 15.12
C PRO A 108 -10.96 2.19 14.47
N GLY A 109 -10.55 0.92 14.52
CA GLY A 109 -11.23 -0.18 13.84
C GLY A 109 -11.07 -0.20 12.31
N GLY A 110 -10.21 0.67 11.78
CA GLY A 110 -9.84 0.68 10.35
C GLY A 110 -9.05 -0.56 9.94
N ARG A 111 -8.97 -0.82 8.63
CA ARG A 111 -8.27 -1.97 8.06
C ARG A 111 -7.20 -1.54 7.08
N LEU A 112 -6.00 -2.09 7.24
CA LEU A 112 -4.89 -1.97 6.30
C LEU A 112 -4.74 -3.27 5.52
N VAL A 113 -4.81 -3.18 4.19
CA VAL A 113 -4.47 -4.28 3.29
C VAL A 113 -3.08 -4.04 2.75
N TYR A 114 -2.14 -4.90 3.12
CA TYR A 114 -0.78 -4.90 2.59
C TYR A 114 -0.70 -5.84 1.40
N ALA A 115 -0.29 -5.33 0.26
CA ALA A 115 -0.25 -6.07 -1.00
C ALA A 115 1.15 -6.04 -1.62
N THR A 116 1.58 -7.18 -2.16
CA THR A 116 2.80 -7.33 -2.96
C THR A 116 2.54 -8.23 -4.16
N CYS A 117 3.35 -8.12 -5.19
CA CYS A 117 3.37 -9.07 -6.30
C CYS A 117 4.57 -10.04 -6.22
N THR A 118 5.11 -10.27 -5.02
CA THR A 118 6.20 -11.22 -4.78
C THR A 118 5.73 -12.43 -3.98
N ILE A 119 6.44 -13.55 -4.11
CA ILE A 119 6.27 -14.74 -3.26
C ILE A 119 7.33 -14.82 -2.16
N HIS A 120 8.25 -13.84 -2.07
CA HIS A 120 9.35 -13.88 -1.13
C HIS A 120 8.86 -13.63 0.31
N PRO A 121 9.09 -14.55 1.27
CA PRO A 121 8.55 -14.44 2.63
C PRO A 121 8.99 -13.18 3.38
N ALA A 122 10.23 -12.70 3.16
CA ALA A 122 10.75 -11.50 3.81
C ALA A 122 10.00 -10.22 3.41
N GLU A 123 9.44 -10.18 2.19
CA GLU A 123 8.65 -9.06 1.68
C GLU A 123 7.15 -9.16 2.03
N ASN A 124 6.71 -10.30 2.56
CA ASN A 124 5.31 -10.61 2.89
C ASN A 124 5.12 -10.80 4.41
N LEU A 125 5.00 -12.05 4.85
CA LEU A 125 4.65 -12.38 6.23
C LEU A 125 5.67 -11.84 7.24
N ALA A 126 6.95 -11.78 6.91
CA ALA A 126 7.97 -11.24 7.81
C ALA A 126 7.77 -9.73 8.08
N GLN A 127 7.38 -8.94 7.07
CA GLN A 127 7.05 -7.51 7.24
C GLN A 127 5.84 -7.33 8.15
N VAL A 128 4.78 -8.12 7.92
CA VAL A 128 3.56 -8.08 8.73
C VAL A 128 3.84 -8.49 10.18
N ASN A 129 4.55 -9.60 10.39
CA ASN A 129 4.89 -10.07 11.74
C ASN A 129 5.72 -9.06 12.52
N LYS A 130 6.70 -8.41 11.86
CA LYS A 130 7.49 -7.36 12.48
C LYS A 130 6.62 -6.17 12.89
N LEU A 131 5.73 -5.72 12.00
CA LEU A 131 4.78 -4.64 12.32
C LEU A 131 3.94 -4.99 13.56
N LEU A 132 3.39 -6.20 13.63
CA LEU A 132 2.54 -6.64 14.75
C LEU A 132 3.30 -6.81 16.07
N GLN A 133 4.61 -7.10 16.03
CA GLN A 133 5.46 -7.10 17.22
C GLN A 133 5.67 -5.70 17.78
N ASP A 134 5.80 -4.70 16.88
CA ASP A 134 6.05 -3.31 17.25
C ASP A 134 4.74 -2.56 17.63
N HIS A 135 3.57 -3.08 17.21
CA HIS A 135 2.25 -2.44 17.34
C HIS A 135 1.19 -3.42 17.86
N ALA A 136 1.13 -3.59 19.17
CA ALA A 136 0.22 -4.54 19.85
C ALA A 136 -1.28 -4.19 19.75
N ASP A 137 -1.61 -2.98 19.31
CA ASP A 137 -2.96 -2.50 19.03
C ASP A 137 -3.50 -2.95 17.67
N PHE A 138 -2.65 -3.59 16.86
CA PHE A 138 -3.03 -4.19 15.57
C PHE A 138 -3.06 -5.72 15.65
N GLN A 139 -3.93 -6.31 14.85
CA GLN A 139 -4.04 -7.76 14.72
C GLN A 139 -4.21 -8.17 13.26
N LEU A 140 -3.69 -9.36 12.91
CA LEU A 140 -3.90 -9.93 11.59
C LEU A 140 -5.33 -10.51 11.51
N GLU A 141 -6.11 -10.05 10.54
CA GLU A 141 -7.39 -10.69 10.20
C GLU A 141 -7.13 -11.89 9.29
N SER A 142 -7.63 -13.08 9.67
CA SER A 142 -7.52 -14.26 8.80
C SER A 142 -8.56 -14.21 7.67
N GLU A 143 -8.15 -14.62 6.46
CA GLU A 143 -9.06 -14.72 5.30
C GLU A 143 -10.19 -15.74 5.53
N GLN A 144 -9.99 -16.74 6.40
CA GLN A 144 -10.95 -17.80 6.68
C GLN A 144 -12.25 -17.34 7.33
N GLN A 145 -12.33 -16.10 7.80
CA GLN A 145 -13.54 -15.54 8.44
C GLN A 145 -14.50 -14.85 7.46
N ARG A 146 -14.23 -14.85 6.15
CA ARG A 146 -14.97 -14.03 5.17
C ARG A 146 -15.81 -14.78 4.14
N TRP A 147 -15.81 -16.13 4.14
CA TRP A 147 -16.55 -16.93 3.16
C TRP A 147 -17.51 -17.93 3.82
#